data_0773af296bd28e32dfe47ff8866dd199
#
_entry.id   0773af296bd28e32dfe47ff8866dd199
#
_cell.length_a   1.000
_cell.length_b   1.000
_cell.length_c   1.000
_cell.angle_alpha   90.00
_cell.angle_beta   90.00
_cell.angle_gamma   90.00
#
_symmetry.space_group_name_H-M   'P 1'
#
loop_
_entity.id
_entity.type
_entity.pdbx_description
1 polymer ?
#
loop_
_entity_poly.entity_id
_entity_poly.type
_entity_poly.pdbx_seq_one_letter_code
_entity_poly.pdbx_strand_id
1 'polypeptide(L)'
;MAGEVGSICELPIPRLSTRRTANTGRFLIEGLMTLAIGILSFGLMPPGACQTQHWFRGKNGWFTPHEEYILVNRVLRDDPSKGDMNNRQAVGLPLLWKAACDWEQWPLYIIGLTAYVPPNPPQNYLSYILRQLGFSVFEANLLAIPSQFLYAIQLLAVTWLSEKFKERSMISSLSNIWIFPWLVALVVLPADANPWVRYALLTGLLSYPYCHAILVSWNAKNSNSVRTRAVSAAFYNMFVQSGNIIATNIYRDDDQPLYRRGNRILLGICVYNVFLFYAVKAFYIWRNRVRDEQWKAMTKEEQEDYVFNTKDEGMKRLDFRFSH
;
A
#
# COMPACT_ATOMS: atom_id res chain seq x y z
N MET A 1 -7.37 67.72 16.25
CA MET A 1 -6.91 67.25 14.96
C MET A 1 -7.50 65.92 14.71
N ALA A 2 -8.55 65.92 13.95
CA ALA A 2 -9.23 64.71 13.45
C ALA A 2 -8.55 64.30 12.15
N GLY A 3 -8.20 63.05 12.02
CA GLY A 3 -7.64 62.55 10.79
C GLY A 3 -7.47 61.04 10.78
N GLU A 4 -8.29 60.41 9.95
CA GLU A 4 -8.10 59.08 9.34
C GLU A 4 -8.31 57.83 10.23
N VAL A 5 -9.56 57.61 10.61
CA VAL A 5 -10.11 56.26 10.77
C VAL A 5 -11.00 56.01 9.56
N GLY A 6 -10.45 55.39 8.54
CA GLY A 6 -11.24 55.12 7.33
C GLY A 6 -10.45 54.46 6.20
N SER A 7 -10.06 53.20 6.38
CA SER A 7 -9.72 52.36 5.23
C SER A 7 -9.38 50.91 5.63
N ILE A 8 -10.22 50.26 6.41
CA ILE A 8 -10.13 48.82 6.67
C ILE A 8 -11.47 48.17 6.30
N CYS A 9 -11.94 48.39 5.10
CA CYS A 9 -13.14 47.67 4.64
C CYS A 9 -13.25 47.67 3.11
N GLU A 10 -12.25 47.16 2.41
CA GLU A 10 -12.43 46.70 1.02
C GLU A 10 -11.52 45.49 0.74
N LEU A 11 -11.81 44.38 1.39
CA LEU A 11 -11.41 43.10 0.88
C LEU A 11 -12.37 42.74 -0.26
N PRO A 12 -11.89 42.50 -1.47
CA PRO A 12 -12.74 42.18 -2.61
C PRO A 12 -13.33 40.77 -2.44
N ILE A 13 -14.54 40.73 -1.90
CA ILE A 13 -15.40 39.53 -1.77
C ILE A 13 -15.57 38.70 -3.05
N PRO A 14 -15.42 39.26 -4.29
CA PRO A 14 -15.58 38.46 -5.51
C PRO A 14 -14.56 37.33 -5.72
N ARG A 15 -13.33 37.44 -5.19
CA ARG A 15 -12.30 36.42 -5.40
C ARG A 15 -12.46 35.17 -4.52
N LEU A 16 -13.11 35.28 -3.39
CA LEU A 16 -13.41 34.14 -2.50
C LEU A 16 -14.57 33.30 -3.01
N SER A 17 -15.59 33.93 -3.62
CA SER A 17 -16.72 33.23 -4.20
C SER A 17 -16.36 32.43 -5.43
N THR A 18 -15.54 32.96 -6.33
CA THR A 18 -15.06 32.27 -7.54
C THR A 18 -14.12 31.10 -7.22
N ARG A 19 -13.27 31.19 -6.18
CA ARG A 19 -12.45 30.05 -5.74
C ARG A 19 -13.31 28.96 -5.08
N ARG A 20 -14.32 29.35 -4.30
CA ARG A 20 -15.23 28.38 -3.67
C ARG A 20 -16.05 27.63 -4.71
N THR A 21 -16.59 28.30 -5.69
CA THR A 21 -17.38 27.68 -6.77
C THR A 21 -16.52 26.79 -7.67
N ALA A 22 -15.28 27.20 -7.98
CA ALA A 22 -14.35 26.37 -8.77
C ALA A 22 -13.95 25.07 -8.04
N ASN A 23 -13.68 25.15 -6.73
CA ASN A 23 -13.37 23.95 -5.94
C ASN A 23 -14.61 23.06 -5.78
N THR A 24 -15.79 23.62 -5.55
CA THR A 24 -17.04 22.85 -5.46
C THR A 24 -17.33 22.12 -6.78
N GLY A 25 -17.12 22.78 -7.93
CA GLY A 25 -17.28 22.16 -9.24
C GLY A 25 -16.32 20.98 -9.46
N ARG A 26 -15.07 21.09 -9.04
CA ARG A 26 -14.08 20.02 -9.13
C ARG A 26 -14.48 18.81 -8.29
N PHE A 27 -14.82 18.99 -7.02
CA PHE A 27 -15.30 17.91 -6.14
C PHE A 27 -16.57 17.26 -6.65
N LEU A 28 -17.49 18.05 -7.23
CA LEU A 28 -18.71 17.53 -7.83
C LEU A 28 -18.40 16.61 -9.02
N ILE A 29 -17.50 17.02 -9.92
CA ILE A 29 -17.08 16.20 -11.06
C ILE A 29 -16.42 14.90 -10.61
N GLU A 30 -15.46 14.98 -9.69
CA GLU A 30 -14.79 13.81 -9.11
C GLU A 30 -15.78 12.85 -8.44
N GLY A 31 -16.74 13.40 -7.68
CA GLY A 31 -17.80 12.62 -7.03
C GLY A 31 -18.75 11.96 -8.02
N LEU A 32 -19.17 12.68 -9.07
CA LEU A 32 -20.02 12.12 -10.12
C LEU A 32 -19.32 11.03 -10.95
N MET A 33 -18.04 11.22 -11.27
CA MET A 33 -17.23 10.18 -11.94
C MET A 33 -17.12 8.92 -11.07
N THR A 34 -16.84 9.07 -9.79
CA THR A 34 -16.76 7.94 -8.85
C THR A 34 -18.10 7.22 -8.74
N LEU A 35 -19.20 7.96 -8.65
CA LEU A 35 -20.55 7.40 -8.63
C LEU A 35 -20.87 6.64 -9.92
N ALA A 36 -20.56 7.21 -11.07
CA ALA A 36 -20.78 6.58 -12.37
C ALA A 36 -19.98 5.27 -12.49
N ILE A 37 -18.69 5.27 -12.12
CA ILE A 37 -17.85 4.08 -12.09
C ILE A 37 -18.41 3.04 -11.11
N GLY A 38 -18.89 3.46 -9.94
CA GLY A 38 -19.51 2.58 -8.95
C GLY A 38 -20.76 1.88 -9.48
N ILE A 39 -21.65 2.62 -10.14
CA ILE A 39 -22.86 2.07 -10.79
C ILE A 39 -22.48 1.11 -11.92
N LEU A 40 -21.53 1.48 -12.77
CA LEU A 40 -21.03 0.61 -13.85
C LEU A 40 -20.41 -0.67 -13.29
N SER A 41 -19.60 -0.57 -12.24
CA SER A 41 -18.98 -1.72 -11.58
C SER A 41 -20.03 -2.68 -11.02
N PHE A 42 -21.07 -2.15 -10.38
CA PHE A 42 -22.17 -2.97 -9.86
C PHE A 42 -22.88 -3.78 -10.96
N GLY A 43 -23.07 -3.16 -12.14
CA GLY A 43 -23.66 -3.84 -13.30
C GLY A 43 -22.72 -4.83 -14.00
N LEU A 44 -21.43 -4.46 -14.15
CA LEU A 44 -20.47 -5.20 -14.97
C LEU A 44 -19.69 -6.26 -14.19
N MET A 45 -19.47 -6.12 -12.88
CA MET A 45 -18.69 -7.10 -12.11
C MET A 45 -19.54 -8.28 -11.65
N PRO A 46 -19.27 -9.50 -12.14
CA PRO A 46 -19.96 -10.70 -11.67
C PRO A 46 -19.43 -11.12 -10.29
N PRO A 47 -20.26 -11.77 -9.46
CA PRO A 47 -19.83 -12.28 -8.17
C PRO A 47 -18.81 -13.43 -8.25
N GLY A 48 -18.78 -14.15 -9.36
CA GLY A 48 -17.87 -15.25 -9.63
C GLY A 48 -17.94 -15.71 -11.07
N ALA A 49 -17.01 -16.55 -11.49
CA ALA A 49 -16.92 -17.04 -12.86
C ALA A 49 -18.16 -17.82 -13.31
N CYS A 50 -18.78 -18.57 -12.37
CA CYS A 50 -19.98 -19.36 -12.62
C CYS A 50 -21.29 -18.58 -12.39
N GLN A 51 -21.22 -17.29 -12.08
CA GLN A 51 -22.36 -16.42 -11.78
C GLN A 51 -22.34 -15.15 -12.63
N THR A 52 -22.02 -15.30 -13.91
CA THR A 52 -21.95 -14.21 -14.86
C THR A 52 -23.30 -13.83 -15.43
N GLN A 53 -24.29 -14.70 -15.34
CA GLN A 53 -25.67 -14.45 -15.79
C GLN A 53 -26.30 -13.32 -14.97
N HIS A 54 -26.83 -12.32 -15.64
CA HIS A 54 -27.55 -11.23 -15.00
C HIS A 54 -28.42 -10.52 -16.05
N TRP A 55 -29.48 -9.84 -15.60
CA TRP A 55 -30.33 -9.03 -16.46
C TRP A 55 -29.56 -8.07 -17.39
N PHE A 56 -28.47 -7.47 -16.89
CA PHE A 56 -27.65 -6.50 -17.65
C PHE A 56 -26.57 -7.18 -18.51
N ARG A 57 -26.15 -8.39 -18.16
CA ARG A 57 -25.06 -9.14 -18.83
C ARG A 57 -25.56 -10.21 -19.81
N GLY A 58 -26.87 -10.39 -19.90
CA GLY A 58 -27.50 -11.37 -20.74
C GLY A 58 -27.83 -12.68 -20.01
N LYS A 59 -28.80 -13.41 -20.55
CA LYS A 59 -29.30 -14.67 -19.96
C LYS A 59 -28.26 -15.80 -20.03
N ASN A 60 -27.36 -15.76 -21.01
CA ASN A 60 -26.36 -16.81 -21.23
C ASN A 60 -25.06 -16.57 -20.44
N GLY A 61 -24.92 -15.40 -19.79
CA GLY A 61 -23.67 -15.01 -19.12
C GLY A 61 -22.51 -14.75 -20.08
N TRP A 62 -21.28 -14.78 -19.53
CA TRP A 62 -20.06 -14.53 -20.33
C TRP A 62 -19.36 -15.80 -20.77
N PHE A 63 -19.60 -16.92 -20.08
CA PHE A 63 -18.94 -18.19 -20.31
C PHE A 63 -19.97 -19.28 -20.58
N THR A 64 -19.61 -20.21 -21.45
CA THR A 64 -20.32 -21.47 -21.62
C THR A 64 -20.05 -22.40 -20.43
N PRO A 65 -20.91 -23.39 -20.14
CA PRO A 65 -20.66 -24.34 -19.04
C PRO A 65 -19.30 -25.05 -19.12
N HIS A 66 -18.80 -25.27 -20.32
CA HIS A 66 -17.48 -25.89 -20.54
C HIS A 66 -16.34 -24.92 -20.18
N GLU A 67 -16.45 -23.66 -20.56
CA GLU A 67 -15.47 -22.62 -20.21
C GLU A 67 -15.46 -22.33 -18.71
N GLU A 68 -16.62 -22.32 -18.06
CA GLU A 68 -16.72 -22.22 -16.58
C GLU A 68 -15.96 -23.35 -15.90
N TYR A 69 -16.17 -24.60 -16.37
CA TYR A 69 -15.48 -25.78 -15.86
C TYR A 69 -13.95 -25.67 -16.02
N ILE A 70 -13.46 -25.25 -17.20
CA ILE A 70 -12.04 -25.06 -17.44
C ILE A 70 -11.48 -23.97 -16.51
N LEU A 71 -12.18 -22.86 -16.35
CA LEU A 71 -11.74 -21.72 -15.56
C LEU A 71 -11.64 -22.06 -14.07
N VAL A 72 -12.64 -22.75 -13.54
CA VAL A 72 -12.65 -23.22 -12.14
C VAL A 72 -11.55 -24.24 -11.89
N ASN A 73 -11.41 -25.25 -12.77
CA ASN A 73 -10.39 -26.28 -12.59
C ASN A 73 -8.97 -25.72 -12.72
N ARG A 74 -8.74 -24.72 -13.60
CA ARG A 74 -7.45 -24.04 -13.72
C ARG A 74 -7.07 -23.36 -12.41
N VAL A 75 -8.01 -22.66 -11.76
CA VAL A 75 -7.78 -22.00 -10.47
C VAL A 75 -7.54 -23.02 -9.36
N LEU A 76 -8.32 -24.10 -9.30
CA LEU A 76 -8.18 -25.16 -8.29
C LEU A 76 -6.89 -25.97 -8.46
N ARG A 77 -6.41 -26.14 -9.70
CA ARG A 77 -5.13 -26.80 -9.97
C ARG A 77 -3.94 -25.97 -9.52
N ASP A 78 -4.05 -24.63 -9.67
CA ASP A 78 -3.01 -23.69 -9.23
C ASP A 78 -2.97 -23.57 -7.69
N ASP A 79 -4.15 -23.57 -7.07
CA ASP A 79 -4.30 -23.46 -5.61
C ASP A 79 -5.59 -24.15 -5.13
N PRO A 80 -5.49 -25.41 -4.66
CA PRO A 80 -6.65 -26.18 -4.18
C PRO A 80 -7.42 -25.50 -3.02
N SER A 81 -6.76 -24.66 -2.23
CA SER A 81 -7.38 -23.93 -1.12
C SER A 81 -8.45 -22.93 -1.56
N LYS A 82 -8.46 -22.57 -2.85
CA LYS A 82 -9.47 -21.69 -3.45
C LYS A 82 -10.81 -22.39 -3.71
N GLY A 83 -10.91 -23.70 -3.51
CA GLY A 83 -12.17 -24.45 -3.60
C GLY A 83 -13.24 -23.95 -2.63
N ASP A 84 -12.84 -23.40 -1.48
CA ASP A 84 -13.73 -22.82 -0.48
C ASP A 84 -14.21 -21.38 -0.79
N MET A 85 -13.96 -20.87 -1.99
CA MET A 85 -14.32 -19.49 -2.39
C MET A 85 -15.83 -19.18 -2.29
N ASN A 86 -16.68 -20.16 -2.27
CA ASN A 86 -18.13 -19.98 -2.08
C ASN A 86 -18.56 -19.76 -0.63
N ASN A 87 -17.66 -19.92 0.33
CA ASN A 87 -17.97 -19.72 1.74
C ASN A 87 -18.00 -18.21 2.07
N ARG A 88 -19.12 -17.57 1.73
CA ARG A 88 -19.40 -16.14 2.00
C ARG A 88 -19.95 -15.89 3.41
N GLN A 89 -19.66 -16.74 4.36
CA GLN A 89 -20.10 -16.52 5.74
C GLN A 89 -19.49 -15.21 6.26
N ALA A 90 -20.31 -14.43 6.95
CA ALA A 90 -19.87 -13.22 7.59
C ALA A 90 -18.73 -13.49 8.57
N VAL A 91 -17.74 -12.62 8.58
CA VAL A 91 -16.65 -12.69 9.54
C VAL A 91 -17.18 -12.27 10.91
N GLY A 92 -17.39 -13.26 11.78
CA GLY A 92 -17.81 -13.00 13.16
C GLY A 92 -16.65 -12.44 14.01
N LEU A 93 -16.99 -11.76 15.11
CA LEU A 93 -16.01 -11.22 16.07
C LEU A 93 -14.99 -12.26 16.57
N PRO A 94 -15.36 -13.54 16.85
CA PRO A 94 -14.39 -14.54 17.26
C PRO A 94 -13.32 -14.83 16.19
N LEU A 95 -13.71 -14.87 14.91
CA LEU A 95 -12.77 -15.08 13.81
C LEU A 95 -11.86 -13.87 13.61
N LEU A 96 -12.41 -12.67 13.76
CA LEU A 96 -11.64 -11.43 13.74
C LEU A 96 -10.57 -11.45 14.84
N TRP A 97 -10.93 -11.80 16.07
CA TRP A 97 -10.00 -11.92 17.18
C TRP A 97 -8.94 -12.99 16.95
N LYS A 98 -9.35 -14.17 16.48
CA LYS A 98 -8.42 -15.25 16.12
C LYS A 98 -7.39 -14.81 15.07
N ALA A 99 -7.84 -14.09 14.04
CA ALA A 99 -6.96 -13.57 13.00
C ALA A 99 -6.04 -12.42 13.52
N ALA A 100 -6.55 -11.59 14.42
CA ALA A 100 -5.73 -10.56 15.08
C ALA A 100 -4.63 -11.15 15.98
N CYS A 101 -4.90 -12.27 16.62
CA CYS A 101 -3.95 -12.98 17.49
C CYS A 101 -2.94 -13.85 16.73
N ASP A 102 -3.04 -13.94 15.39
CA ASP A 102 -2.11 -14.71 14.58
C ASP A 102 -0.75 -14.02 14.45
N TRP A 103 0.13 -14.30 15.41
CA TRP A 103 1.45 -13.67 15.53
C TRP A 103 2.35 -13.87 14.30
N GLU A 104 2.12 -14.89 13.48
CA GLU A 104 2.86 -15.17 12.25
C GLU A 104 2.61 -14.11 11.16
N GLN A 105 1.49 -13.34 11.24
CA GLN A 105 1.19 -12.21 10.35
C GLN A 105 1.73 -10.87 10.85
N TRP A 106 2.00 -10.74 12.15
CA TRP A 106 2.45 -9.49 12.74
C TRP A 106 3.70 -8.88 12.11
N PRO A 107 4.69 -9.67 11.67
CA PRO A 107 5.85 -9.10 10.96
C PRO A 107 5.45 -8.29 9.72
N LEU A 108 4.44 -8.73 8.97
CA LEU A 108 3.95 -7.98 7.81
C LEU A 108 3.15 -6.73 8.20
N TYR A 109 2.41 -6.77 9.31
CA TYR A 109 1.70 -5.59 9.83
C TYR A 109 2.69 -4.51 10.30
N ILE A 110 3.80 -4.90 10.94
CA ILE A 110 4.86 -3.98 11.36
C ILE A 110 5.54 -3.35 10.13
N ILE A 111 5.80 -4.13 9.06
CA ILE A 111 6.26 -3.56 7.79
C ILE A 111 5.23 -2.56 7.26
N GLY A 112 3.95 -2.90 7.25
CA GLY A 112 2.87 -1.99 6.81
C GLY A 112 2.86 -0.68 7.57
N LEU A 113 3.11 -0.72 8.89
CA LEU A 113 3.17 0.46 9.77
C LEU A 113 4.31 1.42 9.39
N THR A 114 5.48 0.88 9.04
CA THR A 114 6.72 1.69 8.98
C THR A 114 7.26 1.94 7.58
N ALA A 115 6.98 1.03 6.61
CA ALA A 115 7.59 1.05 5.27
C ALA A 115 7.31 2.33 4.48
N TYR A 116 6.15 2.96 4.69
CA TYR A 116 5.70 4.13 3.94
C TYR A 116 5.92 5.45 4.69
N VAL A 117 6.41 5.40 5.93
CA VAL A 117 6.67 6.60 6.73
C VAL A 117 7.75 7.49 6.10
N PRO A 118 8.89 6.97 5.57
CA PRO A 118 9.95 7.83 5.06
C PRO A 118 9.55 8.75 3.89
N PRO A 119 8.81 8.32 2.86
CA PRO A 119 8.43 9.19 1.74
C PRO A 119 7.21 10.08 2.04
N ASN A 120 6.40 9.77 3.05
CA ASN A 120 5.12 10.40 3.29
C ASN A 120 5.21 11.90 3.61
N PRO A 121 6.02 12.38 4.60
CA PRO A 121 6.12 13.80 4.88
C PRO A 121 6.67 14.61 3.68
N PRO A 122 7.78 14.22 3.01
CA PRO A 122 8.23 14.93 1.80
C PRO A 122 7.16 15.01 0.70
N GLN A 123 6.37 13.97 0.51
CA GLN A 123 5.30 13.92 -0.48
C GLN A 123 4.17 14.91 -0.15
N ASN A 124 3.71 14.92 1.09
CA ASN A 124 2.61 15.77 1.54
C ASN A 124 3.01 17.26 1.55
N TYR A 125 4.25 17.55 1.88
CA TYR A 125 4.76 18.92 1.97
C TYR A 125 5.47 19.41 0.71
N LEU A 126 5.55 18.62 -0.38
CA LEU A 126 6.28 18.97 -1.60
C LEU A 126 5.91 20.36 -2.13
N SER A 127 4.62 20.58 -2.42
CA SER A 127 4.15 21.86 -2.97
C SER A 127 4.42 23.04 -2.01
N TYR A 128 4.32 22.80 -0.71
CA TYR A 128 4.61 23.80 0.31
C TYR A 128 6.11 24.15 0.34
N ILE A 129 6.98 23.15 0.33
CA ILE A 129 8.44 23.33 0.31
C ILE A 129 8.87 24.07 -0.96
N LEU A 130 8.34 23.71 -2.12
CA LEU A 130 8.65 24.38 -3.39
C LEU A 130 8.24 25.86 -3.37
N ARG A 131 7.08 26.17 -2.77
CA ARG A 131 6.65 27.56 -2.60
C ARG A 131 7.56 28.37 -1.68
N GLN A 132 8.06 27.76 -0.60
CA GLN A 132 9.05 28.41 0.29
C GLN A 132 10.38 28.66 -0.40
N LEU A 133 10.72 27.86 -1.42
CA LEU A 133 11.90 28.06 -2.26
C LEU A 133 11.72 29.17 -3.32
N GLY A 134 10.57 29.83 -3.35
CA GLY A 134 10.29 30.94 -4.25
C GLY A 134 9.50 30.60 -5.52
N PHE A 135 9.11 29.34 -5.71
CA PHE A 135 8.30 28.93 -6.86
C PHE A 135 6.82 29.35 -6.67
N SER A 136 6.18 29.76 -7.75
CA SER A 136 4.73 30.04 -7.77
C SER A 136 3.93 28.77 -7.56
N VAL A 137 2.62 28.89 -7.24
CA VAL A 137 1.73 27.73 -7.07
C VAL A 137 1.65 26.89 -8.33
N PHE A 138 1.64 27.54 -9.50
CA PHE A 138 1.60 26.84 -10.79
C PHE A 138 2.90 26.08 -11.05
N GLU A 139 4.04 26.73 -10.87
CA GLU A 139 5.35 26.08 -11.02
C GLU A 139 5.54 24.92 -10.04
N ALA A 140 5.15 25.07 -8.76
CA ALA A 140 5.23 24.00 -7.78
C ALA A 140 4.42 22.76 -8.18
N ASN A 141 3.24 22.95 -8.76
CA ASN A 141 2.42 21.84 -9.25
C ASN A 141 3.02 21.20 -10.52
N LEU A 142 3.58 22.01 -11.42
CA LEU A 142 4.25 21.51 -12.62
C LEU A 142 5.52 20.73 -12.27
N LEU A 143 6.30 21.22 -11.33
CA LEU A 143 7.52 20.58 -10.83
C LEU A 143 7.26 19.27 -10.06
N ALA A 144 6.04 19.02 -9.61
CA ALA A 144 5.67 17.73 -9.02
C ALA A 144 5.52 16.61 -10.07
N ILE A 145 5.20 16.93 -11.35
CA ILE A 145 4.93 15.96 -12.40
C ILE A 145 6.10 15.00 -12.68
N PRO A 146 7.36 15.44 -12.81
CA PRO A 146 8.48 14.55 -13.09
C PRO A 146 8.66 13.46 -12.03
N SER A 147 8.52 13.80 -10.75
CA SER A 147 8.63 12.82 -9.67
C SER A 147 7.52 11.76 -9.76
N GLN A 148 6.28 12.14 -10.07
CA GLN A 148 5.14 11.22 -10.21
C GLN A 148 5.29 10.31 -11.44
N PHE A 149 5.82 10.84 -12.53
CA PHE A 149 6.08 10.04 -13.73
C PHE A 149 7.15 8.97 -13.49
N LEU A 150 8.27 9.34 -12.88
CA LEU A 150 9.34 8.40 -12.50
C LEU A 150 8.84 7.37 -11.47
N TYR A 151 8.04 7.80 -10.48
CA TYR A 151 7.39 6.93 -9.51
C TYR A 151 6.53 5.85 -10.20
N ALA A 152 5.71 6.22 -11.20
CA ALA A 152 4.88 5.28 -11.94
C ALA A 152 5.73 4.24 -12.70
N ILE A 153 6.82 4.66 -13.34
CA ILE A 153 7.75 3.75 -14.03
C ILE A 153 8.39 2.78 -13.04
N GLN A 154 8.88 3.28 -11.90
CA GLN A 154 9.54 2.45 -10.89
C GLN A 154 8.56 1.47 -10.22
N LEU A 155 7.32 1.89 -9.97
CA LEU A 155 6.26 1.02 -9.47
C LEU A 155 6.04 -0.18 -10.39
N LEU A 156 5.90 0.04 -11.69
CA LEU A 156 5.73 -1.03 -12.67
C LEU A 156 6.97 -1.93 -12.75
N ALA A 157 8.16 -1.33 -12.80
CA ALA A 157 9.42 -2.06 -12.87
C ALA A 157 9.63 -2.97 -11.64
N VAL A 158 9.41 -2.46 -10.44
CA VAL A 158 9.57 -3.21 -9.18
C VAL A 158 8.53 -4.33 -9.05
N THR A 159 7.29 -4.07 -9.46
CA THR A 159 6.23 -5.08 -9.45
C THR A 159 6.55 -6.23 -10.41
N TRP A 160 6.98 -5.89 -11.63
CA TRP A 160 7.44 -6.90 -12.61
C TRP A 160 8.67 -7.68 -12.12
N LEU A 161 9.63 -6.98 -11.50
CA LEU A 161 10.83 -7.59 -10.94
C LEU A 161 10.50 -8.60 -9.83
N SER A 162 9.58 -8.23 -8.92
CA SER A 162 9.10 -9.10 -7.85
C SER A 162 8.43 -10.37 -8.38
N GLU A 163 7.64 -10.24 -9.42
CA GLU A 163 6.98 -11.39 -10.04
C GLU A 163 7.99 -12.32 -10.74
N LYS A 164 8.94 -11.74 -11.48
CA LYS A 164 9.96 -12.48 -12.23
C LYS A 164 10.89 -13.27 -11.30
N PHE A 165 11.37 -12.67 -10.21
CA PHE A 165 12.28 -13.33 -9.27
C PHE A 165 11.55 -14.12 -8.18
N LYS A 166 10.22 -14.01 -8.10
CA LYS A 166 9.39 -14.58 -7.02
C LYS A 166 9.85 -14.17 -5.61
N GLU A 167 10.57 -13.05 -5.54
CA GLU A 167 11.11 -12.47 -4.31
C GLU A 167 10.27 -11.25 -3.93
N ARG A 168 9.85 -11.19 -2.66
CA ARG A 168 8.97 -10.13 -2.18
C ARG A 168 9.67 -9.22 -1.20
N SER A 169 10.33 -9.80 -0.22
CA SER A 169 10.98 -9.06 0.85
C SER A 169 12.13 -8.19 0.34
N MET A 170 13.09 -8.80 -0.38
CA MET A 170 14.27 -8.07 -0.87
C MET A 170 13.89 -6.98 -1.87
N ILE A 171 12.94 -7.28 -2.77
CA ILE A 171 12.51 -6.31 -3.79
C ILE A 171 11.72 -5.17 -3.14
N SER A 172 10.88 -5.45 -2.13
CA SER A 172 10.20 -4.38 -1.39
C SER A 172 11.17 -3.50 -0.59
N SER A 173 12.29 -4.04 -0.11
CA SER A 173 13.31 -3.25 0.59
C SER A 173 14.00 -2.21 -0.31
N LEU A 174 13.98 -2.40 -1.65
CA LEU A 174 14.53 -1.44 -2.62
C LEU A 174 13.88 -0.06 -2.49
N SER A 175 12.62 0.01 -2.07
CA SER A 175 11.94 1.27 -1.78
C SER A 175 12.72 2.12 -0.77
N ASN A 176 13.05 1.55 0.37
CA ASN A 176 13.79 2.25 1.42
C ASN A 176 15.28 2.41 1.07
N ILE A 177 15.90 1.45 0.38
CA ILE A 177 17.28 1.57 -0.13
C ILE A 177 17.39 2.74 -1.12
N TRP A 178 16.39 2.93 -1.99
CA TRP A 178 16.34 4.07 -2.91
C TRP A 178 16.19 5.41 -2.19
N ILE A 179 15.31 5.49 -1.19
CA ILE A 179 15.06 6.73 -0.42
C ILE A 179 16.27 7.15 0.40
N PHE A 180 17.06 6.20 0.89
CA PHE A 180 18.18 6.43 1.81
C PHE A 180 19.17 7.49 1.33
N PRO A 181 19.80 7.41 0.14
CA PRO A 181 20.80 8.39 -0.30
C PRO A 181 20.22 9.79 -0.44
N TRP A 182 18.98 9.93 -0.86
CA TRP A 182 18.30 11.21 -1.01
C TRP A 182 18.03 11.88 0.34
N LEU A 183 17.62 11.09 1.35
CA LEU A 183 17.46 11.61 2.71
C LEU A 183 18.81 12.03 3.31
N VAL A 184 19.87 11.26 3.11
CA VAL A 184 21.22 11.65 3.55
C VAL A 184 21.60 12.97 2.92
N ALA A 185 21.43 13.13 1.60
CA ALA A 185 21.74 14.36 0.90
C ALA A 185 20.92 15.56 1.44
N LEU A 186 19.62 15.37 1.72
CA LEU A 186 18.76 16.42 2.29
C LEU A 186 19.17 16.82 3.72
N VAL A 187 19.68 15.89 4.51
CA VAL A 187 20.17 16.18 5.88
C VAL A 187 21.46 16.97 5.87
N VAL A 188 22.38 16.69 4.93
CA VAL A 188 23.71 17.32 4.82
C VAL A 188 23.65 18.63 4.05
N LEU A 189 22.61 18.84 3.23
CA LEU A 189 22.51 19.99 2.35
C LEU A 189 22.61 21.32 3.13
N PRO A 190 23.50 22.28 2.74
CA PRO A 190 23.59 23.60 3.34
C PRO A 190 22.27 24.39 3.25
N ALA A 191 22.08 25.33 4.17
CA ALA A 191 20.86 26.15 4.20
C ALA A 191 20.72 27.08 2.99
N ASP A 192 21.86 27.57 2.48
CA ASP A 192 22.03 28.46 1.35
C ASP A 192 22.11 27.73 0.00
N ALA A 193 21.90 26.43 -0.03
CA ALA A 193 21.95 25.65 -1.25
C ALA A 193 20.91 26.11 -2.27
N ASN A 194 21.29 26.05 -3.55
CA ASN A 194 20.43 26.45 -4.66
C ASN A 194 19.08 25.69 -4.60
N PRO A 195 17.93 26.38 -4.73
CA PRO A 195 16.60 25.79 -4.76
C PRO A 195 16.45 24.62 -5.74
N TRP A 196 17.12 24.69 -6.90
CA TRP A 196 17.09 23.64 -7.90
C TRP A 196 17.76 22.34 -7.45
N VAL A 197 18.84 22.44 -6.65
CA VAL A 197 19.48 21.24 -6.07
C VAL A 197 18.52 20.57 -5.09
N ARG A 198 17.85 21.35 -4.24
CA ARG A 198 16.86 20.82 -3.31
C ARG A 198 15.67 20.19 -4.03
N TYR A 199 15.18 20.83 -5.10
CA TYR A 199 14.17 20.28 -5.97
C TYR A 199 14.60 18.93 -6.58
N ALA A 200 15.82 18.84 -7.11
CA ALA A 200 16.34 17.60 -7.69
C ALA A 200 16.41 16.46 -6.65
N LEU A 201 16.85 16.77 -5.42
CA LEU A 201 16.89 15.77 -4.33
C LEU A 201 15.49 15.30 -3.92
N LEU A 202 14.52 16.22 -3.82
CA LEU A 202 13.12 15.87 -3.52
C LEU A 202 12.50 15.05 -4.66
N THR A 203 12.77 15.40 -5.91
CA THR A 203 12.30 14.63 -7.07
C THR A 203 12.87 13.22 -7.08
N GLY A 204 14.17 13.07 -6.80
CA GLY A 204 14.81 11.75 -6.68
C GLY A 204 14.25 10.92 -5.52
N LEU A 205 13.99 11.56 -4.37
CA LEU A 205 13.38 10.89 -3.22
C LEU A 205 11.96 10.41 -3.54
N LEU A 206 11.12 11.27 -4.14
CA LEU A 206 9.71 10.98 -4.40
C LEU A 206 9.48 10.09 -5.62
N SER A 207 10.51 9.85 -6.42
CA SER A 207 10.48 8.84 -7.49
C SER A 207 10.77 7.42 -7.02
N TYR A 208 10.63 7.13 -5.73
CA TYR A 208 10.95 5.83 -5.15
C TYR A 208 10.08 4.67 -5.68
N PRO A 209 10.62 3.45 -5.75
CA PRO A 209 9.87 2.26 -6.17
C PRO A 209 8.82 1.89 -5.12
N TYR A 210 7.55 2.06 -5.47
CA TYR A 210 6.43 1.83 -4.55
C TYR A 210 6.07 0.35 -4.46
N CYS A 211 6.20 -0.24 -3.29
CA CYS A 211 6.07 -1.67 -3.08
C CYS A 211 4.73 -2.13 -2.48
N HIS A 212 3.72 -1.24 -2.37
CA HIS A 212 2.45 -1.56 -1.70
C HIS A 212 1.74 -2.77 -2.30
N ALA A 213 1.66 -2.85 -3.63
CA ALA A 213 1.03 -3.99 -4.30
C ALA A 213 1.73 -5.32 -3.98
N ILE A 214 3.06 -5.30 -3.88
CA ILE A 214 3.87 -6.47 -3.51
C ILE A 214 3.58 -6.89 -2.07
N LEU A 215 3.53 -5.93 -1.14
CA LEU A 215 3.27 -6.20 0.28
C LEU A 215 1.84 -6.70 0.54
N VAL A 216 0.83 -6.12 -0.13
CA VAL A 216 -0.56 -6.62 -0.07
C VAL A 216 -0.65 -8.04 -0.62
N SER A 217 0.00 -8.31 -1.75
CA SER A 217 0.07 -9.67 -2.32
C SER A 217 0.79 -10.65 -1.39
N TRP A 218 1.88 -10.21 -0.74
CA TRP A 218 2.62 -11.01 0.23
C TRP A 218 1.76 -11.34 1.47
N ASN A 219 1.08 -10.34 2.02
CA ASN A 219 0.15 -10.53 3.12
C ASN A 219 -1.00 -11.49 2.75
N ALA A 220 -1.57 -11.33 1.56
CA ALA A 220 -2.65 -12.17 1.06
C ALA A 220 -2.22 -13.63 0.86
N LYS A 221 -1.00 -13.88 0.37
CA LYS A 221 -0.48 -15.25 0.20
C LYS A 221 -0.18 -15.92 1.53
N ASN A 222 0.35 -15.18 2.50
CA ASN A 222 0.70 -15.74 3.80
C ASN A 222 -0.51 -15.99 4.71
N SER A 223 -1.68 -15.40 4.43
CA SER A 223 -2.92 -15.68 5.18
C SER A 223 -3.59 -17.02 4.81
N ASN A 224 -3.24 -17.59 3.67
CA ASN A 224 -3.62 -18.92 3.13
C ASN A 224 -5.11 -19.35 3.24
N SER A 225 -6.03 -18.51 3.63
CA SER A 225 -7.47 -18.82 3.67
C SER A 225 -8.25 -17.64 3.14
N VAL A 226 -9.32 -17.91 2.40
CA VAL A 226 -10.15 -16.84 1.81
C VAL A 226 -10.78 -15.96 2.88
N ARG A 227 -11.23 -16.56 3.98
CA ARG A 227 -11.87 -15.84 5.10
C ARG A 227 -10.87 -14.99 5.88
N THR A 228 -9.72 -15.56 6.26
CA THR A 228 -8.69 -14.84 7.01
C THR A 228 -7.96 -13.83 6.15
N ARG A 229 -7.87 -14.04 4.83
CA ARG A 229 -7.25 -13.10 3.88
C ARG A 229 -7.90 -11.72 3.90
N ALA A 230 -9.24 -11.66 3.91
CA ALA A 230 -9.96 -10.39 3.97
C ALA A 230 -9.67 -9.65 5.29
N VAL A 231 -9.67 -10.36 6.40
CA VAL A 231 -9.36 -9.81 7.73
C VAL A 231 -7.91 -9.35 7.81
N SER A 232 -6.98 -10.18 7.35
CA SER A 232 -5.55 -9.85 7.31
C SER A 232 -5.26 -8.61 6.46
N ALA A 233 -5.93 -8.49 5.30
CA ALA A 233 -5.82 -7.31 4.45
C ALA A 233 -6.36 -6.05 5.15
N ALA A 234 -7.46 -6.16 5.89
CA ALA A 234 -8.00 -5.05 6.66
C ALA A 234 -7.04 -4.61 7.77
N PHE A 235 -6.48 -5.55 8.55
CA PHE A 235 -5.47 -5.25 9.57
C PHE A 235 -4.23 -4.61 8.96
N TYR A 236 -3.69 -5.16 7.88
CA TYR A 236 -2.55 -4.57 7.19
C TYR A 236 -2.82 -3.11 6.80
N ASN A 237 -3.99 -2.83 6.20
CA ASN A 237 -4.36 -1.46 5.85
C ASN A 237 -4.53 -0.55 7.06
N MET A 238 -5.08 -1.04 8.18
CA MET A 238 -5.14 -0.27 9.44
C MET A 238 -3.76 0.12 9.93
N PHE A 239 -2.78 -0.79 9.89
CA PHE A 239 -1.40 -0.50 10.27
C PHE A 239 -0.74 0.50 9.31
N VAL A 240 -0.97 0.39 8.00
CA VAL A 240 -0.50 1.38 7.01
C VAL A 240 -1.07 2.78 7.30
N GLN A 241 -2.36 2.89 7.58
CA GLN A 241 -2.98 4.18 7.90
C GLN A 241 -2.50 4.73 9.24
N SER A 242 -2.25 3.87 10.23
CA SER A 242 -1.63 4.28 11.49
C SER A 242 -0.21 4.83 11.26
N GLY A 243 0.55 4.22 10.37
CA GLY A 243 1.86 4.73 9.92
C GLY A 243 1.77 6.11 9.27
N ASN A 244 0.74 6.35 8.45
CA ASN A 244 0.49 7.66 7.85
C ASN A 244 0.20 8.73 8.91
N ILE A 245 -0.57 8.40 9.97
CA ILE A 245 -0.82 9.32 11.11
C ILE A 245 0.50 9.66 11.82
N ILE A 246 1.36 8.68 12.05
CA ILE A 246 2.67 8.92 12.65
C ILE A 246 3.52 9.82 11.74
N ALA A 247 3.54 9.54 10.44
CA ALA A 247 4.31 10.28 9.45
C ALA A 247 3.96 11.77 9.40
N THR A 248 2.68 12.12 9.45
CA THR A 248 2.22 13.52 9.40
C THR A 248 2.72 14.37 10.57
N ASN A 249 3.10 13.75 11.69
CA ASN A 249 3.61 14.43 12.88
C ASN A 249 5.15 14.58 12.92
N ILE A 250 5.88 14.07 11.91
CA ILE A 250 7.35 14.13 11.88
C ILE A 250 7.85 15.50 11.46
N TYR A 251 7.22 16.11 10.45
CA TYR A 251 7.55 17.46 10.03
C TYR A 251 6.79 18.46 10.91
N ARG A 252 7.54 19.28 11.64
CA ARG A 252 7.00 20.25 12.56
C ARG A 252 7.32 21.67 12.10
N ASP A 253 6.50 22.63 12.51
CA ASP A 253 6.67 24.03 12.12
C ASP A 253 7.98 24.65 12.64
N ASP A 254 8.48 24.15 13.79
CA ASP A 254 9.74 24.60 14.40
C ASP A 254 11.01 24.10 13.66
N ASP A 255 10.88 23.18 12.69
CA ASP A 255 11.99 22.65 11.87
C ASP A 255 11.98 23.18 10.43
N GLN A 256 11.09 24.13 10.12
CA GLN A 256 11.01 24.78 8.81
C GLN A 256 12.22 25.69 8.55
N PRO A 257 12.60 25.95 7.29
CA PRO A 257 12.07 25.35 6.05
C PRO A 257 12.81 24.08 5.63
N LEU A 258 13.83 23.67 6.38
CA LEU A 258 14.77 22.61 5.98
C LEU A 258 14.36 21.23 6.46
N TYR A 259 13.51 21.15 7.47
CA TYR A 259 13.07 19.92 8.12
C TYR A 259 14.20 18.93 8.44
N ARG A 260 15.35 19.47 8.91
CA ARG A 260 16.55 18.65 9.18
C ARG A 260 16.33 17.61 10.25
N ARG A 261 15.64 17.97 11.34
CA ARG A 261 15.29 17.04 12.40
C ARG A 261 14.33 15.98 11.90
N GLY A 262 13.30 16.38 11.16
CA GLY A 262 12.36 15.48 10.51
C GLY A 262 13.07 14.51 9.57
N ASN A 263 13.92 14.99 8.69
CA ASN A 263 14.67 14.16 7.74
C ASN A 263 15.62 13.16 8.44
N ARG A 264 16.22 13.52 9.60
CA ARG A 264 17.02 12.56 10.41
C ARG A 264 16.17 11.45 11.00
N ILE A 265 14.95 11.76 11.47
CA ILE A 265 14.00 10.75 11.97
C ILE A 265 13.61 9.83 10.81
N LEU A 266 13.25 10.37 9.64
CA LEU A 266 12.91 9.58 8.46
C LEU A 266 14.07 8.68 8.01
N LEU A 267 15.30 9.18 8.08
CA LEU A 267 16.50 8.41 7.78
C LEU A 267 16.67 7.22 8.74
N GLY A 268 16.46 7.44 10.04
CA GLY A 268 16.49 6.37 11.04
C GLY A 268 15.43 5.30 10.77
N ILE A 269 14.21 5.71 10.47
CA ILE A 269 13.11 4.78 10.11
C ILE A 269 13.42 4.04 8.80
N CYS A 270 14.04 4.71 7.83
CA CYS A 270 14.45 4.10 6.55
C CYS A 270 15.47 2.96 6.78
N VAL A 271 16.49 3.19 7.60
CA VAL A 271 17.47 2.17 7.98
C VAL A 271 16.80 1.01 8.74
N TYR A 272 15.96 1.34 9.73
CA TYR A 272 15.18 0.34 10.46
C TYR A 272 14.34 -0.55 9.52
N ASN A 273 13.67 0.05 8.54
CA ASN A 273 12.86 -0.71 7.58
C ASN A 273 13.70 -1.68 6.75
N VAL A 274 14.88 -1.28 6.28
CA VAL A 274 15.76 -2.20 5.54
C VAL A 274 16.09 -3.42 6.40
N PHE A 275 16.50 -3.22 7.64
CA PHE A 275 16.75 -4.33 8.56
C PHE A 275 15.50 -5.15 8.86
N LEU A 276 14.34 -4.50 9.01
CA LEU A 276 13.07 -5.17 9.24
C LEU A 276 12.70 -6.11 8.10
N PHE A 277 12.85 -5.68 6.84
CA PHE A 277 12.59 -6.54 5.68
C PHE A 277 13.44 -7.81 5.69
N TYR A 278 14.73 -7.67 5.98
CA TYR A 278 15.63 -8.84 6.07
C TYR A 278 15.30 -9.73 7.26
N ALA A 279 14.96 -9.14 8.40
CA ALA A 279 14.56 -9.89 9.61
C ALA A 279 13.27 -10.69 9.36
N VAL A 280 12.28 -10.09 8.71
CA VAL A 280 11.02 -10.77 8.36
C VAL A 280 11.26 -11.88 7.35
N LYS A 281 12.14 -11.69 6.38
CA LYS A 281 12.56 -12.77 5.46
C LYS A 281 13.19 -13.92 6.24
N ALA A 282 14.15 -13.64 7.11
CA ALA A 282 14.81 -14.63 7.94
C ALA A 282 13.81 -15.38 8.84
N PHE A 283 12.84 -14.67 9.42
CA PHE A 283 11.76 -15.24 10.21
C PHE A 283 10.94 -16.26 9.42
N TYR A 284 10.47 -15.92 8.20
CA TYR A 284 9.68 -16.84 7.40
C TYR A 284 10.50 -18.03 6.88
N ILE A 285 11.77 -17.84 6.54
CA ILE A 285 12.69 -18.94 6.20
C ILE A 285 12.83 -19.89 7.40
N TRP A 286 13.06 -19.35 8.60
CA TRP A 286 13.15 -20.15 9.82
C TRP A 286 11.86 -20.92 10.08
N ARG A 287 10.70 -20.26 9.99
CA ARG A 287 9.39 -20.93 10.16
C ARG A 287 9.17 -22.05 9.16
N ASN A 288 9.52 -21.82 7.91
CA ASN A 288 9.42 -22.85 6.88
C ASN A 288 10.31 -24.07 7.20
N ARG A 289 11.55 -23.84 7.67
CA ARG A 289 12.46 -24.93 8.06
C ARG A 289 11.88 -25.77 9.21
N VAL A 290 11.39 -25.13 10.26
CA VAL A 290 10.76 -25.84 11.39
C VAL A 290 9.59 -26.71 10.92
N ARG A 291 8.76 -26.18 10.01
CA ARG A 291 7.64 -26.97 9.43
C ARG A 291 8.12 -28.08 8.52
N ASP A 292 9.18 -27.88 7.76
CA ASP A 292 9.78 -28.91 6.93
C ASP A 292 10.32 -30.05 7.77
N GLU A 293 10.96 -29.78 8.89
CA GLU A 293 11.46 -30.80 9.82
C GLU A 293 10.30 -31.61 10.41
N GLN A 294 9.25 -30.95 10.86
CA GLN A 294 8.05 -31.61 11.40
C GLN A 294 7.35 -32.46 10.31
N TRP A 295 7.20 -31.93 9.10
CA TRP A 295 6.58 -32.65 8.00
C TRP A 295 7.38 -33.87 7.55
N LYS A 296 8.70 -33.78 7.49
CA LYS A 296 9.59 -34.88 7.13
C LYS A 296 9.69 -35.96 8.21
N ALA A 297 9.42 -35.61 9.47
CA ALA A 297 9.39 -36.58 10.56
C ALA A 297 8.15 -37.49 10.55
N MET A 298 7.09 -37.12 9.81
CA MET A 298 5.87 -37.90 9.65
C MET A 298 6.06 -38.95 8.56
N THR A 299 5.44 -40.12 8.77
CA THR A 299 5.34 -41.16 7.71
C THR A 299 4.43 -40.71 6.59
N LYS A 300 4.52 -41.34 5.43
CA LYS A 300 3.65 -40.99 4.28
C LYS A 300 2.16 -41.18 4.62
N GLU A 301 1.83 -42.21 5.38
CA GLU A 301 0.46 -42.48 5.79
C GLU A 301 -0.07 -41.39 6.75
N GLU A 302 0.77 -40.92 7.68
CA GLU A 302 0.44 -39.81 8.59
C GLU A 302 0.33 -38.46 7.83
N GLN A 303 1.14 -38.24 6.81
CA GLN A 303 1.03 -37.06 5.95
C GLN A 303 -0.28 -37.02 5.16
N GLU A 304 -0.68 -38.19 4.59
CA GLU A 304 -1.93 -38.31 3.87
C GLU A 304 -3.13 -38.15 4.82
N ASP A 305 -3.09 -38.80 5.99
CA ASP A 305 -4.15 -38.64 7.00
C ASP A 305 -4.25 -37.16 7.47
N TYR A 306 -3.09 -36.50 7.71
CA TYR A 306 -3.08 -35.08 8.07
C TYR A 306 -3.72 -34.21 7.01
N VAL A 307 -3.42 -34.42 5.73
CA VAL A 307 -3.96 -33.60 4.62
C VAL A 307 -5.48 -33.69 4.55
N PHE A 308 -6.06 -34.90 4.80
CA PHE A 308 -7.50 -35.14 4.66
C PHE A 308 -8.29 -34.85 5.95
N ASN A 309 -7.72 -35.11 7.11
CA ASN A 309 -8.45 -35.10 8.38
C ASN A 309 -8.07 -33.98 9.33
N THR A 310 -7.08 -33.12 8.97
CA THR A 310 -6.67 -32.03 9.85
C THR A 310 -7.76 -31.00 10.04
N LYS A 311 -7.88 -30.51 11.28
CA LYS A 311 -8.71 -29.34 11.65
C LYS A 311 -7.96 -28.02 11.54
N ASP A 312 -6.67 -28.08 11.20
CA ASP A 312 -5.87 -26.88 11.01
C ASP A 312 -6.24 -26.20 9.71
N GLU A 313 -6.56 -24.92 9.78
CA GLU A 313 -6.99 -24.10 8.65
C GLU A 313 -5.95 -23.02 8.29
N GLY A 314 -5.86 -22.73 7.02
CA GLY A 314 -5.08 -21.61 6.52
C GLY A 314 -3.58 -21.77 6.79
N MET A 315 -2.94 -20.73 7.32
CA MET A 315 -1.52 -20.72 7.61
C MET A 315 -1.07 -21.64 8.75
N LYS A 316 -1.99 -22.20 9.54
CA LYS A 316 -1.65 -23.14 10.64
C LYS A 316 -1.33 -24.55 10.16
N ARG A 317 -1.71 -24.89 8.93
CA ARG A 317 -1.43 -26.20 8.34
C ARG A 317 0.06 -26.47 8.24
N LEU A 318 0.51 -27.66 8.60
CA LEU A 318 1.91 -28.05 8.53
C LEU A 318 2.46 -28.17 7.09
N ASP A 319 1.57 -28.44 6.12
CA ASP A 319 1.91 -28.48 4.71
C ASP A 319 2.05 -27.09 4.06
N PHE A 320 1.60 -26.02 4.75
CA PHE A 320 1.71 -24.66 4.24
C PHE A 320 3.11 -24.10 4.39
N ARG A 321 3.58 -23.37 3.35
CA ARG A 321 4.87 -22.66 3.35
C ARG A 321 4.64 -21.18 3.13
N PHE A 322 5.24 -20.38 4.01
CA PHE A 322 5.22 -18.93 3.90
C PHE A 322 5.99 -18.48 2.67
N SER A 323 5.41 -17.57 1.92
CA SER A 323 6.12 -16.79 0.90
C SER A 323 7.06 -15.79 1.57
N HIS A 324 8.26 -15.58 1.04
CA HIS A 324 9.25 -14.65 1.58
C HIS A 324 10.00 -13.88 0.49
#